data_322d75ba1b3ee74160987119ed87bb8e
#
_entry.id   322d75ba1b3ee74160987119ed87bb8e
#
_cell.length_a   1.000
_cell.length_b   1.000
_cell.length_c   1.000
_cell.angle_alpha   90.00
_cell.angle_beta   90.00
_cell.angle_gamma   90.00
#
_symmetry.space_group_name_H-M   'P 1'
#
loop_
_entity.id
_entity.type
_entity.pdbx_description
1 polymer ?
#
loop_
_entity_poly.entity_id
_entity_poly.type
_entity_poly.pdbx_seq_one_letter_code
_entity_poly.pdbx_strand_id
1 'polypeptide(L)'
;MCLGAVQISAAAAEGIAPDHAARLERLVTQDCGSCHGLTRKGGLGSPLTTEALDGVDRETLATIILDGVPGTAMPPWRPLMTEAEAYWISDYLLKDTTQ
;
A
#
# COMPACT_ATOMS: atom_id res chain seq x y z
N MET A 1 -17.90 18.43 25.62
CA MET A 1 -17.41 18.05 25.24
C MET A 1 -17.01 17.23 24.21
N CYS A 2 -17.19 17.20 23.12
CA CYS A 2 -16.94 16.34 22.12
C CYS A 2 -15.66 16.51 21.50
N LEU A 3 -14.79 17.01 22.20
CA LEU A 3 -13.53 17.29 21.62
C LEU A 3 -12.80 16.11 21.18
N GLY A 4 -13.03 15.01 21.83
CA GLY A 4 -12.28 13.81 21.50
C GLY A 4 -12.47 13.34 20.09
N ALA A 5 -13.57 13.68 19.49
CA ALA A 5 -13.84 13.21 18.16
C ALA A 5 -12.83 13.73 17.15
N VAL A 6 -12.34 14.90 17.37
CA VAL A 6 -11.41 15.49 16.42
C VAL A 6 -10.10 14.74 16.42
N GLN A 7 -9.61 14.40 17.59
CA GLN A 7 -8.36 13.69 17.65
C GLN A 7 -8.49 12.30 17.12
N ILE A 8 -9.63 11.67 17.34
CA ILE A 8 -9.83 10.36 16.81
C ILE A 8 -9.78 10.37 15.29
N SER A 9 -10.35 11.39 14.71
CA SER A 9 -10.33 11.49 13.28
C SER A 9 -8.93 11.56 12.72
N ALA A 10 -8.10 12.35 13.35
CA ALA A 10 -6.73 12.47 12.88
C ALA A 10 -5.99 11.15 13.02
N ALA A 11 -6.18 10.47 14.11
CA ALA A 11 -5.52 9.20 14.30
C ALA A 11 -6.01 8.17 13.29
N ALA A 12 -7.29 8.17 13.00
CA ALA A 12 -7.81 7.22 12.05
C ALA A 12 -7.30 7.46 10.64
N ALA A 13 -7.00 8.70 10.30
CA ALA A 13 -6.52 8.99 8.96
C ALA A 13 -5.14 8.41 8.74
N GLU A 14 -4.34 8.31 9.81
CA GLU A 14 -3.01 7.82 9.65
C GLU A 14 -2.81 6.47 10.26
N GLY A 15 -3.50 6.18 11.33
CA GLY A 15 -3.27 4.98 12.07
C GLY A 15 -4.18 3.86 11.60
N ILE A 16 -3.59 2.82 11.13
CA ILE A 16 -4.30 1.60 10.78
C ILE A 16 -4.17 0.68 11.99
N ALA A 17 -5.28 0.17 12.51
CA ALA A 17 -5.26 -0.71 13.67
C ALA A 17 -4.47 -1.99 13.37
N PRO A 18 -3.88 -2.63 14.39
CA PRO A 18 -3.02 -3.79 14.13
C PRO A 18 -3.67 -4.93 13.38
N ASP A 19 -4.93 -5.23 13.64
CA ASP A 19 -5.60 -6.29 12.91
C ASP A 19 -5.90 -5.86 11.47
N HIS A 20 -6.18 -4.59 11.26
CA HIS A 20 -6.37 -4.07 9.92
C HIS A 20 -5.04 -4.12 9.17
N ALA A 21 -3.94 -3.76 9.84
CA ALA A 21 -2.62 -3.83 9.23
C ALA A 21 -2.29 -5.26 8.80
N ALA A 22 -2.64 -6.24 9.62
CA ALA A 22 -2.38 -7.63 9.28
C ALA A 22 -3.14 -8.04 8.02
N ARG A 23 -4.36 -7.54 7.85
CA ARG A 23 -5.11 -7.82 6.63
C ARG A 23 -4.47 -7.17 5.41
N LEU A 24 -3.94 -5.97 5.58
CA LEU A 24 -3.28 -5.29 4.48
C LEU A 24 -1.97 -5.99 4.11
N GLU A 25 -1.25 -6.54 5.09
CA GLU A 25 -0.06 -7.32 4.80
C GLU A 25 -0.41 -8.55 3.98
N ARG A 26 -1.50 -9.21 4.31
CA ARG A 26 -1.92 -10.36 3.52
C ARG A 26 -2.33 -9.96 2.11
N LEU A 27 -2.94 -8.80 1.97
CA LEU A 27 -3.31 -8.30 0.66
C LEU A 27 -2.05 -8.06 -0.17
N VAL A 28 -1.03 -7.45 0.41
CA VAL A 28 0.22 -7.22 -0.30
C VAL A 28 0.83 -8.56 -0.73
N THR A 29 0.88 -9.52 0.18
CA THR A 29 1.50 -10.80 -0.13
C THR A 29 0.72 -11.54 -1.22
N GLN A 30 -0.59 -11.58 -1.12
CA GLN A 30 -1.38 -12.43 -2.00
C GLN A 30 -1.83 -11.73 -3.26
N ASP A 31 -2.31 -10.50 -3.14
CA ASP A 31 -2.89 -9.82 -4.29
C ASP A 31 -1.84 -9.07 -5.08
N CYS A 32 -1.02 -8.27 -4.42
CA CYS A 32 0.09 -7.64 -5.11
C CYS A 32 1.07 -8.69 -5.56
N GLY A 33 1.28 -9.69 -4.72
CA GLY A 33 2.23 -10.76 -5.01
C GLY A 33 1.85 -11.62 -6.19
N SER A 34 0.56 -11.68 -6.54
CA SER A 34 0.18 -12.49 -7.69
C SER A 34 0.84 -12.01 -8.98
N CYS A 35 1.13 -10.73 -9.09
CA CYS A 35 1.83 -10.18 -10.25
C CYS A 35 3.26 -9.78 -9.93
N HIS A 36 3.51 -9.26 -8.74
CA HIS A 36 4.82 -8.73 -8.38
C HIS A 36 5.71 -9.75 -7.66
N GLY A 37 5.22 -10.97 -7.48
CA GLY A 37 5.96 -12.03 -6.82
C GLY A 37 5.64 -12.10 -5.35
N LEU A 38 5.55 -13.31 -4.80
CA LEU A 38 5.22 -13.50 -3.40
C LEU A 38 6.27 -12.92 -2.47
N THR A 39 7.52 -12.83 -2.93
CA THR A 39 8.58 -12.17 -2.19
C THR A 39 8.86 -10.78 -2.76
N ARG A 40 7.98 -10.29 -3.61
CA ARG A 40 8.06 -8.97 -4.23
C ARG A 40 9.30 -8.75 -5.10
N LYS A 41 9.90 -9.83 -5.58
CA LYS A 41 11.09 -9.74 -6.42
C LYS A 41 10.78 -9.72 -7.90
N GLY A 42 9.50 -9.69 -8.25
CA GLY A 42 9.09 -9.56 -9.63
C GLY A 42 8.31 -10.76 -10.10
N GLY A 43 7.61 -10.58 -11.19
CA GLY A 43 6.76 -11.57 -11.84
C GLY A 43 6.25 -10.93 -13.10
N LEU A 44 4.94 -10.97 -13.31
CA LEU A 44 4.35 -10.21 -14.40
C LEU A 44 4.56 -8.73 -14.17
N GLY A 45 4.51 -8.29 -12.91
CA GLY A 45 4.80 -6.91 -12.57
C GLY A 45 6.25 -6.75 -12.16
N SER A 46 6.69 -5.51 -12.08
CA SER A 46 8.06 -5.21 -11.71
C SER A 46 8.32 -5.52 -10.24
N PRO A 47 9.58 -5.64 -9.81
CA PRO A 47 9.87 -5.88 -8.41
C PRO A 47 9.38 -4.75 -7.51
N LEU A 48 8.97 -5.12 -6.29
CA LEU A 48 8.54 -4.16 -5.27
C LEU A 48 9.47 -4.21 -4.07
N THR A 49 10.75 -4.46 -4.31
CA THR A 49 11.75 -4.45 -3.23
C THR A 49 12.11 -3.01 -2.90
N THR A 50 12.70 -2.80 -1.74
CA THR A 50 13.12 -1.45 -1.36
C THR A 50 14.14 -0.89 -2.34
N GLU A 51 14.98 -1.73 -2.92
CA GLU A 51 15.92 -1.25 -3.93
C GLU A 51 15.22 -0.81 -5.20
N ALA A 52 14.22 -1.57 -5.64
CA ALA A 52 13.48 -1.22 -6.86
C ALA A 52 12.65 0.04 -6.67
N LEU A 53 12.22 0.30 -5.44
CA LEU A 53 11.38 1.46 -5.14
C LEU A 53 12.17 2.65 -4.62
N ASP A 54 13.50 2.56 -4.66
CA ASP A 54 14.33 3.64 -4.19
C ASP A 54 14.06 4.91 -4.97
N GLY A 55 13.85 6.02 -4.27
CA GLY A 55 13.55 7.28 -4.91
C GLY A 55 12.08 7.52 -5.21
N VAL A 56 11.23 6.53 -4.98
CA VAL A 56 9.79 6.69 -5.19
C VAL A 56 9.17 7.19 -3.88
N ASP A 57 8.43 8.29 -3.93
CA ASP A 57 7.81 8.79 -2.72
C ASP A 57 6.47 8.10 -2.48
N ARG A 58 5.97 8.24 -1.24
CA ARG A 58 4.76 7.53 -0.85
C ARG A 58 3.53 8.01 -1.60
N GLU A 59 3.49 9.28 -1.92
CA GLU A 59 2.34 9.84 -2.64
C GLU A 59 2.26 9.28 -4.05
N THR A 60 3.38 9.19 -4.71
CA THR A 60 3.43 8.63 -6.06
C THR A 60 3.03 7.16 -6.02
N LEU A 61 3.57 6.42 -5.07
CA LEU A 61 3.27 5.00 -4.98
C LEU A 61 1.80 4.76 -4.65
N ALA A 62 1.24 5.54 -3.72
CA ALA A 62 -0.16 5.42 -3.38
C ALA A 62 -1.06 5.74 -4.57
N THR A 63 -0.70 6.73 -5.35
CA THR A 63 -1.47 7.08 -6.54
C THR A 63 -1.45 5.95 -7.56
N ILE A 64 -0.30 5.33 -7.75
CA ILE A 64 -0.18 4.19 -8.66
C ILE A 64 -1.05 3.03 -8.18
N ILE A 65 -1.06 2.76 -6.89
CA ILE A 65 -1.90 1.69 -6.34
C ILE A 65 -3.37 2.01 -6.55
N LEU A 66 -3.78 3.23 -6.25
CA LEU A 66 -5.19 3.59 -6.32
C LEU A 66 -5.70 3.69 -7.74
N ASP A 67 -4.92 4.24 -8.63
CA ASP A 67 -5.40 4.54 -9.98
C ASP A 67 -4.86 3.62 -11.06
N GLY A 68 -3.95 2.72 -10.69
CA GLY A 68 -3.37 1.80 -11.66
C GLY A 68 -2.46 2.53 -12.63
N VAL A 69 -2.02 1.80 -13.64
CA VAL A 69 -1.20 2.38 -14.70
C VAL A 69 -1.91 2.09 -16.01
N PRO A 70 -2.53 3.11 -16.63
CA PRO A 70 -3.28 2.90 -17.86
C PRO A 70 -2.43 2.26 -18.94
N GLY A 71 -3.02 1.32 -19.65
CA GLY A 71 -2.32 0.62 -20.72
C GLY A 71 -1.48 -0.55 -20.24
N THR A 72 -1.52 -0.86 -18.94
CA THR A 72 -0.77 -1.99 -18.40
C THR A 72 -1.71 -2.88 -17.60
N ALA A 73 -1.17 -3.98 -17.09
CA ALA A 73 -1.96 -4.92 -16.30
C ALA A 73 -2.19 -4.42 -14.86
N MET A 74 -1.54 -3.34 -14.44
CA MET A 74 -1.74 -2.82 -13.08
C MET A 74 -3.10 -2.17 -12.96
N PRO A 75 -4.03 -2.78 -12.20
CA PRO A 75 -5.40 -2.26 -12.13
C PRO A 75 -5.51 -1.17 -11.07
N PRO A 76 -6.57 -0.36 -11.15
CA PRO A 76 -6.82 0.61 -10.09
C PRO A 76 -7.48 -0.09 -8.90
N TRP A 77 -6.95 0.18 -7.70
CA TRP A 77 -7.48 -0.39 -6.47
C TRP A 77 -8.42 0.56 -5.74
N ARG A 78 -8.60 1.77 -6.26
CA ARG A 78 -9.43 2.78 -5.60
C ARG A 78 -10.82 2.28 -5.20
N PRO A 79 -11.51 1.48 -6.02
CA PRO A 79 -12.82 0.98 -5.60
C PRO A 79 -12.77 0.01 -4.43
N LEU A 80 -11.59 -0.55 -4.13
CA LEU A 80 -11.46 -1.60 -3.12
C LEU A 80 -10.68 -1.17 -1.89
N MET A 81 -10.12 0.04 -1.87
CA MET A 81 -9.36 0.49 -0.71
C MET A 81 -9.41 1.99 -0.58
N THR A 82 -9.17 2.46 0.63
CA THR A 82 -9.15 3.88 0.91
C THR A 82 -7.76 4.45 0.66
N GLU A 83 -7.67 5.77 0.62
CA GLU A 83 -6.39 6.43 0.51
C GLU A 83 -5.49 6.10 1.70
N ALA A 84 -6.06 6.04 2.90
CA ALA A 84 -5.27 5.69 4.08
C ALA A 84 -4.67 4.31 3.95
N GLU A 85 -5.41 3.37 3.40
CA GLU A 85 -4.90 2.02 3.17
C GLU A 85 -3.80 2.03 2.13
N ALA A 86 -3.96 2.80 1.06
CA ALA A 86 -2.94 2.88 0.03
C ALA A 86 -1.66 3.51 0.57
N TYR A 87 -1.78 4.53 1.42
CA TYR A 87 -0.60 5.12 2.04
C TYR A 87 0.08 4.13 2.99
N TRP A 88 -0.71 3.37 3.74
CA TRP A 88 -0.14 2.35 4.62
C TRP A 88 0.66 1.33 3.81
N ILE A 89 0.09 0.86 2.71
CA ILE A 89 0.76 -0.10 1.84
C ILE A 89 2.03 0.50 1.25
N SER A 90 1.95 1.76 0.82
CA SER A 90 3.13 2.44 0.27
C SER A 90 4.25 2.53 1.29
N ASP A 91 3.93 2.92 2.51
CA ASP A 91 4.91 2.99 3.58
C ASP A 91 5.48 1.62 3.89
N TYR A 92 4.64 0.61 3.91
CA TYR A 92 5.05 -0.76 4.17
C TYR A 92 6.07 -1.23 3.12
N LEU A 93 5.77 -0.97 1.85
CA LEU A 93 6.68 -1.38 0.78
C LEU A 93 7.98 -0.61 0.80
N LEU A 94 7.91 0.68 1.10
CA LEU A 94 9.09 1.53 1.04
C LEU A 94 10.08 1.27 2.18
N LYS A 95 9.59 0.75 3.30
CA LYS A 95 10.49 0.51 4.41
C LYS A 95 10.58 -0.94 4.83
N ASP A 96 10.04 -1.83 4.05
CA ASP A 96 10.10 -3.24 4.38
C ASP A 96 11.51 -3.77 4.13
N THR A 97 12.08 -4.40 5.13
CA THR A 97 13.43 -4.90 5.03
C THR A 97 13.48 -6.42 5.05
N THR A 98 12.38 -7.08 4.81
CA THR A 98 12.33 -8.52 4.89
C THR A 98 12.71 -9.23 3.60
N GLN A 99 12.90 -8.52 2.54
CA GLN A 99 13.22 -9.18 1.28
C GLN A 99 14.70 -9.52 1.16
#